data_6105eaf874b3691ec4e4588c71c2d2fc
#
_entry.id   6105eaf874b3691ec4e4588c71c2d2fc
#
_cell.length_a   1.000
_cell.length_b   1.000
_cell.length_c   1.000
_cell.angle_alpha   90.00
_cell.angle_beta   90.00
_cell.angle_gamma   90.00
#
_symmetry.space_group_name_H-M   'P 1'
#
loop_
_entity.id
_entity.type
_entity.pdbx_description
1 polymer ?
#
loop_
_entity_poly.entity_id
_entity_poly.type
_entity_poly.pdbx_seq_one_letter_code
_entity_poly.pdbx_strand_id
1 'polypeptide(L)'
;MAKRLHGIWRGTFAHASTRPSFMRGIAIIGAALLLASGTARRGPAQDSPRTPAESPVGTDSSYRAAVEKWRQRYEAGLKADNGWLTVAGLYWLHDGVNSFGTDPLNDIVLPEDSAPPLAGSFEFHDGRTIVRVHAGVALVFNGRPAQDAELRPDSIDQVVLGDIALMVHRSGERYSIRLRDKNSKLRKNFAGLHWFPVDESYRVTGKFVPYDQPRPVEIQNLAGDTIKTWIPGYVTFTLHGKDYRLEASSSDAQGMEFVFRDMTSGKETYSASRFVDTAPPKDGVVSLDFNEAYNPPCAYNPYTTCPLPPPENRLRVRIEAGELAYKHDHGT
;
A
#
# COMPACT_ATOMS: atom_id res chain seq x y z
N MET A 1 3.31 11.67 -29.33
CA MET A 1 4.10 11.98 -28.12
C MET A 1 3.24 11.66 -26.91
N ALA A 2 3.36 10.46 -26.35
CA ALA A 2 2.56 10.01 -25.20
C ALA A 2 3.26 10.47 -23.92
N LYS A 3 2.68 11.45 -23.22
CA LYS A 3 3.10 11.81 -21.86
C LYS A 3 2.67 10.69 -20.92
N ARG A 4 3.66 10.01 -20.33
CA ARG A 4 3.45 9.07 -19.23
C ARG A 4 2.87 9.80 -18.03
N LEU A 5 1.59 9.57 -17.75
CA LEU A 5 0.96 9.95 -16.49
C LEU A 5 1.25 8.79 -15.51
N HIS A 6 2.19 9.02 -14.60
CA HIS A 6 2.51 8.09 -13.52
C HIS A 6 1.41 8.17 -12.46
N GLY A 7 0.93 7.00 -12.03
CA GLY A 7 -0.08 6.87 -10.98
C GLY A 7 0.39 7.51 -9.66
N ILE A 8 -0.45 8.39 -9.14
CA ILE A 8 -0.13 9.38 -8.09
C ILE A 8 -0.15 8.78 -6.67
N TRP A 9 -0.39 7.47 -6.50
CA TRP A 9 -0.79 6.97 -5.16
C TRP A 9 0.09 5.91 -4.52
N ARG A 10 1.11 5.43 -5.17
CA ARG A 10 2.03 4.52 -4.48
C ARG A 10 2.98 5.31 -3.60
N GLY A 11 2.62 5.44 -2.33
CA GLY A 11 3.62 5.66 -1.30
C GLY A 11 4.65 4.54 -1.47
N THR A 12 5.83 4.89 -1.98
CA THR A 12 6.91 3.96 -2.28
C THR A 12 7.25 3.14 -1.04
N PHE A 13 6.58 1.99 -0.84
CA PHE A 13 7.24 0.87 -0.22
C PHE A 13 8.27 0.39 -1.24
N ALA A 14 9.49 0.93 -1.17
CA ALA A 14 10.62 0.40 -1.89
C ALA A 14 10.87 -1.01 -1.34
N HIS A 15 10.20 -2.00 -1.92
CA HIS A 15 10.60 -3.39 -1.78
C HIS A 15 11.92 -3.54 -2.52
N ALA A 16 13.02 -3.42 -1.79
CA ALA A 16 14.29 -3.96 -2.21
C ALA A 16 14.16 -5.49 -2.22
N SER A 17 13.50 -6.02 -3.26
CA SER A 17 13.51 -7.43 -3.60
C SER A 17 14.81 -7.73 -4.33
N THR A 18 15.89 -7.93 -3.59
CA THR A 18 17.08 -8.64 -4.08
C THR A 18 16.70 -10.11 -4.22
N ARG A 19 16.19 -10.51 -5.38
CA ARG A 19 16.18 -11.91 -5.78
C ARG A 19 17.56 -12.27 -6.29
N PRO A 20 18.23 -13.31 -5.75
CA PRO A 20 19.45 -13.83 -6.34
C PRO A 20 19.13 -14.48 -7.69
N SER A 21 19.80 -14.04 -8.74
CA SER A 21 19.81 -14.70 -10.05
C SER A 21 20.39 -16.10 -9.91
N PHE A 22 19.54 -17.13 -9.99
CA PHE A 22 20.01 -18.49 -10.21
C PHE A 22 20.20 -18.71 -11.71
N MET A 23 21.46 -18.73 -12.15
CA MET A 23 21.86 -19.31 -13.44
C MET A 23 21.43 -20.78 -13.49
N ARG A 24 20.52 -21.13 -14.40
CA ARG A 24 20.24 -22.50 -14.76
C ARG A 24 21.23 -22.93 -15.87
N GLY A 25 22.21 -23.72 -15.47
CA GLY A 25 23.01 -24.52 -16.40
C GLY A 25 22.14 -25.65 -17.01
N ILE A 26 22.16 -25.72 -18.31
CA ILE A 26 21.57 -26.82 -19.13
C ILE A 26 22.52 -27.99 -19.07
N ALA A 27 22.08 -29.13 -18.54
CA ALA A 27 22.72 -30.40 -18.72
C ALA A 27 21.74 -31.34 -19.49
N ILE A 28 22.10 -31.63 -20.71
CA ILE A 28 21.44 -32.66 -21.55
C ILE A 28 22.09 -34.01 -21.21
N ILE A 29 21.29 -34.96 -20.72
CA ILE A 29 21.70 -36.38 -20.73
C ILE A 29 20.49 -37.19 -21.24
N GLY A 30 20.71 -37.83 -22.37
CA GLY A 30 19.79 -38.81 -22.92
C GLY A 30 19.98 -40.18 -22.26
N ALA A 31 18.89 -40.94 -22.17
CA ALA A 31 18.94 -42.38 -21.94
C ALA A 31 17.66 -43.08 -22.40
N ALA A 32 17.85 -43.94 -23.24
CA ALA A 32 17.26 -45.13 -23.84
C ALA A 32 15.96 -45.71 -23.27
N LEU A 33 15.09 -46.08 -24.24
CA LEU A 33 13.94 -46.98 -24.11
C LEU A 33 14.36 -48.41 -23.71
N LEU A 34 13.58 -49.00 -22.83
CA LEU A 34 13.41 -50.46 -22.74
C LEU A 34 11.93 -50.80 -22.58
N LEU A 35 11.37 -51.42 -23.61
CA LEU A 35 10.03 -52.01 -23.62
C LEU A 35 10.08 -53.38 -22.90
N ALA A 36 9.22 -53.55 -21.88
CA ALA A 36 8.90 -54.86 -21.34
C ALA A 36 7.38 -55.04 -21.29
N SER A 37 6.88 -55.89 -22.16
CA SER A 37 5.50 -56.35 -22.20
C SER A 37 5.27 -57.42 -21.11
N GLY A 38 4.39 -57.13 -20.16
CA GLY A 38 3.95 -58.10 -19.16
C GLY A 38 2.42 -58.15 -19.09
N THR A 39 1.83 -59.24 -19.57
CA THR A 39 0.41 -59.58 -19.44
C THR A 39 0.10 -60.02 -18.00
N ALA A 40 -0.73 -59.30 -17.29
CA ALA A 40 -1.23 -59.70 -15.95
C ALA A 40 -2.74 -59.92 -15.98
N ARG A 41 -3.13 -61.10 -15.53
CA ARG A 41 -4.49 -61.63 -15.39
C ARG A 41 -5.27 -60.84 -14.35
N ARG A 42 -6.54 -60.53 -14.67
CA ARG A 42 -7.52 -59.95 -13.70
C ARG A 42 -7.99 -61.02 -12.73
N GLY A 43 -7.83 -60.78 -11.43
CA GLY A 43 -8.52 -61.48 -10.35
C GLY A 43 -9.71 -60.63 -9.84
N PRO A 44 -10.69 -61.27 -9.13
CA PRO A 44 -11.95 -60.61 -8.79
C PRO A 44 -11.78 -59.52 -7.72
N ALA A 45 -12.59 -58.46 -7.87
CA ALA A 45 -12.62 -57.29 -6.99
C ALA A 45 -13.09 -57.67 -5.58
N GLN A 46 -12.29 -57.35 -4.58
CA GLN A 46 -12.73 -57.31 -3.17
C GLN A 46 -13.14 -55.86 -2.87
N ASP A 47 -14.41 -55.70 -2.44
CA ASP A 47 -14.92 -54.46 -1.87
C ASP A 47 -14.23 -54.20 -0.52
N SER A 48 -13.30 -53.27 -0.50
CA SER A 48 -12.77 -52.70 0.77
C SER A 48 -13.59 -51.46 1.13
N PRO A 49 -13.89 -51.22 2.42
CA PRO A 49 -14.64 -50.07 2.88
C PRO A 49 -13.85 -48.80 2.53
N ARG A 50 -14.51 -47.83 1.86
CA ARG A 50 -13.95 -46.49 1.60
C ARG A 50 -13.70 -45.80 2.93
N THR A 51 -12.46 -45.66 3.31
CA THR A 51 -12.02 -44.69 4.31
C THR A 51 -12.37 -43.30 3.80
N PRO A 52 -12.95 -42.41 4.64
CA PRO A 52 -13.16 -41.01 4.20
C PRO A 52 -11.81 -40.41 3.81
N ALA A 53 -11.76 -39.79 2.64
CA ALA A 53 -10.58 -39.09 2.17
C ALA A 53 -10.20 -38.03 3.19
N GLU A 54 -9.09 -38.22 3.88
CA GLU A 54 -8.45 -37.16 4.65
C GLU A 54 -8.15 -36.00 3.70
N SER A 55 -8.78 -34.85 3.96
CA SER A 55 -8.44 -33.59 3.29
C SER A 55 -6.95 -33.32 3.49
N PRO A 56 -6.24 -32.83 2.49
CA PRO A 56 -4.80 -32.61 2.60
C PRO A 56 -4.53 -31.46 3.61
N VAL A 57 -4.21 -31.83 4.84
CA VAL A 57 -3.86 -30.91 5.94
C VAL A 57 -2.63 -30.04 5.63
N GLY A 58 -1.91 -30.29 4.53
CA GLY A 58 -0.66 -29.63 4.18
C GLY A 58 -0.78 -28.29 3.44
N THR A 59 -1.84 -28.06 2.71
CA THR A 59 -2.00 -26.84 1.87
C THR A 59 -2.47 -25.65 2.69
N ASP A 60 -3.39 -25.80 3.61
CA ASP A 60 -3.89 -24.72 4.49
C ASP A 60 -2.79 -24.16 5.40
N SER A 61 -1.91 -24.99 5.97
CA SER A 61 -0.84 -24.53 6.86
C SER A 61 0.22 -23.66 6.14
N SER A 62 0.58 -24.01 4.90
CA SER A 62 1.57 -23.25 4.11
C SER A 62 1.01 -21.91 3.65
N TYR A 63 -0.25 -21.86 3.24
CA TYR A 63 -0.94 -20.64 2.87
C TYR A 63 -1.08 -19.71 4.08
N ARG A 64 -1.57 -20.22 5.20
CA ARG A 64 -1.69 -19.47 6.47
C ARG A 64 -0.35 -18.85 6.88
N ALA A 65 0.73 -19.64 6.83
CA ALA A 65 2.07 -19.16 7.14
C ALA A 65 2.54 -18.06 6.15
N ALA A 66 2.15 -18.13 4.86
CA ALA A 66 2.47 -17.10 3.88
C ALA A 66 1.76 -15.78 4.18
N VAL A 67 0.47 -15.82 4.53
CA VAL A 67 -0.32 -14.65 4.94
C VAL A 67 0.26 -14.03 6.21
N GLU A 68 0.57 -14.83 7.23
CA GLU A 68 1.16 -14.32 8.48
C GLU A 68 2.52 -13.65 8.23
N LYS A 69 3.35 -14.22 7.36
CA LYS A 69 4.62 -13.60 6.95
C LYS A 69 4.40 -12.30 6.19
N TRP A 70 3.35 -12.20 5.38
CA TRP A 70 2.97 -10.96 4.70
C TRP A 70 2.54 -9.90 5.73
N ARG A 71 1.67 -10.23 6.69
CA ARG A 71 1.22 -9.35 7.78
C ARG A 71 2.40 -8.78 8.58
N GLN A 72 3.37 -9.63 8.94
CA GLN A 72 4.60 -9.20 9.64
C GLN A 72 5.41 -8.20 8.81
N ARG A 73 5.56 -8.44 7.48
CA ARG A 73 6.27 -7.50 6.59
C ARG A 73 5.51 -6.19 6.45
N TYR A 74 4.20 -6.23 6.35
CA TYR A 74 3.35 -5.04 6.28
C TYR A 74 3.51 -4.19 7.54
N GLU A 75 3.40 -4.78 8.72
CA GLU A 75 3.59 -4.08 9.99
C GLU A 75 5.02 -3.52 10.13
N ALA A 76 6.04 -4.28 9.75
CA ALA A 76 7.42 -3.79 9.73
C ALA A 76 7.59 -2.59 8.78
N GLY A 77 6.91 -2.60 7.63
CA GLY A 77 6.87 -1.49 6.69
C GLY A 77 6.25 -0.22 7.27
N LEU A 78 5.17 -0.33 8.04
CA LEU A 78 4.57 0.83 8.74
C LEU A 78 5.54 1.48 9.73
N LYS A 79 6.36 0.66 10.41
CA LYS A 79 7.35 1.08 11.42
C LYS A 79 8.69 1.50 10.83
N ALA A 80 8.95 1.29 9.54
CA ALA A 80 10.21 1.66 8.91
C ALA A 80 10.45 3.18 8.97
N ASP A 81 11.72 3.62 8.79
CA ASP A 81 12.09 5.05 8.84
C ASP A 81 11.36 5.92 7.82
N ASN A 82 10.91 5.32 6.73
CA ASN A 82 10.06 5.93 5.70
C ASN A 82 8.59 5.45 5.78
N GLY A 83 8.22 4.70 6.81
CA GLY A 83 6.89 4.15 7.01
C GLY A 83 5.85 5.21 7.42
N TRP A 84 4.57 4.84 7.33
CA TRP A 84 3.47 5.78 7.61
C TRP A 84 3.40 6.23 9.07
N LEU A 85 3.92 5.46 10.02
CA LEU A 85 3.95 5.84 11.43
C LEU A 85 4.98 6.94 11.72
N THR A 86 5.87 7.26 10.79
CA THR A 86 6.81 8.40 10.91
C THR A 86 6.19 9.72 10.48
N VAL A 87 5.05 9.72 9.77
CA VAL A 87 4.38 10.97 9.36
C VAL A 87 3.84 11.67 10.60
N ALA A 88 4.35 12.87 10.88
CA ALA A 88 4.11 13.62 12.11
C ALA A 88 3.48 15.00 11.86
N GLY A 89 3.25 15.38 10.60
CA GLY A 89 2.61 16.62 10.24
C GLY A 89 2.25 16.72 8.77
N LEU A 90 1.23 17.54 8.48
CA LEU A 90 0.81 17.94 7.15
C LEU A 90 0.44 19.42 7.20
N TYR A 91 1.25 20.27 6.56
CA TYR A 91 1.12 21.73 6.60
C TYR A 91 0.77 22.26 5.22
N TRP A 92 -0.42 22.83 5.09
CA TRP A 92 -0.86 23.38 3.81
C TRP A 92 -0.08 24.64 3.47
N LEU A 93 0.46 24.71 2.25
CA LEU A 93 1.19 25.89 1.77
C LEU A 93 0.23 26.98 1.32
N HIS A 94 0.55 28.22 1.67
CA HIS A 94 -0.03 29.42 1.08
C HIS A 94 0.95 30.01 0.07
N ASP A 95 0.45 30.81 -0.86
CA ASP A 95 1.30 31.50 -1.82
C ASP A 95 2.29 32.42 -1.12
N GLY A 96 3.53 32.42 -1.55
CA GLY A 96 4.62 33.18 -0.94
C GLY A 96 5.50 32.34 -0.02
N VAL A 97 5.95 32.97 1.06
CA VAL A 97 6.94 32.40 2.00
C VAL A 97 6.24 31.71 3.14
N ASN A 98 6.53 30.43 3.33
CA ASN A 98 6.07 29.61 4.46
C ASN A 98 7.29 29.26 5.32
N SER A 99 7.37 29.83 6.51
CA SER A 99 8.47 29.65 7.47
C SER A 99 8.46 28.25 8.09
N PHE A 100 9.63 27.72 8.46
CA PHE A 100 9.73 26.49 9.23
C PHE A 100 10.83 26.52 10.28
N GLY A 101 10.58 25.83 11.38
CA GLY A 101 11.47 25.72 12.53
C GLY A 101 10.72 25.20 13.75
N THR A 102 11.38 25.18 14.92
CA THR A 102 10.76 24.67 16.15
C THR A 102 9.92 25.71 16.89
N ASP A 103 10.06 27.02 16.55
CA ASP A 103 9.20 28.06 17.12
C ASP A 103 7.75 27.85 16.66
N PRO A 104 6.77 27.84 17.58
CA PRO A 104 5.36 27.68 17.27
C PRO A 104 4.76 28.79 16.40
N LEU A 105 5.47 29.89 16.18
CA LEU A 105 5.06 30.97 15.27
C LEU A 105 5.39 30.69 13.80
N ASN A 106 6.12 29.62 13.49
CA ASN A 106 6.34 29.21 12.10
C ASN A 106 5.07 28.65 11.47
N ASP A 107 4.95 28.78 10.15
CA ASP A 107 3.88 28.15 9.36
C ASP A 107 3.98 26.62 9.40
N ILE A 108 5.21 26.11 9.48
CA ILE A 108 5.55 24.68 9.54
C ILE A 108 6.36 24.46 10.83
N VAL A 109 5.66 23.99 11.87
CA VAL A 109 6.29 23.76 13.18
C VAL A 109 6.94 22.39 13.21
N LEU A 110 8.24 22.38 13.39
CA LEU A 110 9.03 21.16 13.55
C LEU A 110 8.98 20.66 15.01
N PRO A 111 9.21 19.37 15.26
CA PRO A 111 9.32 18.83 16.61
C PRO A 111 10.39 19.57 17.42
N GLU A 112 10.14 19.71 18.70
CA GLU A 112 11.08 20.31 19.65
C GLU A 112 12.48 19.67 19.54
N ASP A 113 13.52 20.47 19.66
CA ASP A 113 14.93 20.05 19.57
C ASP A 113 15.37 19.48 18.19
N SER A 114 14.53 19.48 17.18
CA SER A 114 14.88 18.92 15.86
C SER A 114 15.59 19.89 14.92
N ALA A 115 15.48 21.20 15.17
CA ALA A 115 16.03 22.28 14.36
C ALA A 115 16.13 23.59 15.16
N PRO A 116 16.75 24.67 14.63
CA PRO A 116 16.64 26.00 15.21
C PRO A 116 15.19 26.51 15.27
N PRO A 117 14.89 27.52 16.15
CA PRO A 117 13.57 28.15 16.20
C PRO A 117 13.06 28.60 14.83
N LEU A 118 13.92 29.21 14.01
CA LEU A 118 13.66 29.51 12.61
C LEU A 118 14.77 28.87 11.79
N ALA A 119 14.45 27.80 11.07
CA ALA A 119 15.41 27.04 10.30
C ALA A 119 15.50 27.48 8.83
N GLY A 120 14.39 28.02 8.28
CA GLY A 120 14.33 28.44 6.89
C GLY A 120 12.88 28.68 6.44
N SER A 121 12.67 28.58 5.14
CA SER A 121 11.35 28.78 4.53
C SER A 121 11.16 27.90 3.28
N PHE A 122 9.89 27.65 2.94
CA PHE A 122 9.45 27.18 1.66
C PHE A 122 8.80 28.33 0.89
N GLU A 123 9.35 28.68 -0.25
CA GLU A 123 8.73 29.62 -1.20
C GLU A 123 7.83 28.84 -2.14
N PHE A 124 6.53 29.12 -2.12
CA PHE A 124 5.53 28.43 -2.94
C PHE A 124 4.83 29.41 -3.86
N HIS A 125 4.90 29.17 -5.19
CA HIS A 125 4.21 29.94 -6.23
C HIS A 125 3.83 29.02 -7.40
N ASP A 126 2.59 29.08 -7.84
CA ASP A 126 2.10 28.39 -9.05
C ASP A 126 2.46 26.89 -9.08
N GLY A 127 2.36 26.21 -7.93
CA GLY A 127 2.66 24.77 -7.81
C GLY A 127 4.14 24.44 -7.71
N ARG A 128 5.02 25.42 -7.70
CA ARG A 128 6.47 25.30 -7.55
C ARG A 128 6.86 25.58 -6.11
N THR A 129 7.66 24.69 -5.51
CA THR A 129 8.09 24.80 -4.11
C THR A 129 9.62 24.78 -4.03
N ILE A 130 10.21 25.83 -3.45
CA ILE A 130 11.66 25.94 -3.22
C ILE A 130 11.89 26.07 -1.71
N VAL A 131 12.72 25.20 -1.15
CA VAL A 131 13.21 25.35 0.23
C VAL A 131 14.47 26.19 0.25
N ARG A 132 14.60 27.06 1.26
CA ARG A 132 15.84 27.78 1.61
C ARG A 132 16.07 27.68 3.10
N VAL A 133 17.29 27.34 3.50
CA VAL A 133 17.66 27.28 4.94
C VAL A 133 18.54 28.45 5.32
N HIS A 134 18.46 28.84 6.60
CA HIS A 134 19.35 29.84 7.15
C HIS A 134 20.78 29.33 7.28
N ALA A 135 21.73 30.27 7.30
CA ALA A 135 23.14 29.94 7.49
C ALA A 135 23.36 29.12 8.77
N GLY A 136 24.13 28.03 8.66
CA GLY A 136 24.40 27.11 9.77
C GLY A 136 23.39 25.97 9.93
N VAL A 137 22.28 25.99 9.21
CA VAL A 137 21.33 24.85 9.19
C VAL A 137 21.84 23.81 8.20
N ALA A 138 22.07 22.58 8.69
CA ALA A 138 22.49 21.46 7.85
C ALA A 138 21.26 20.84 7.20
N LEU A 139 21.12 21.01 5.87
CA LEU A 139 20.08 20.42 5.06
C LEU A 139 20.67 19.45 4.04
N VAL A 140 20.03 18.31 3.88
CA VAL A 140 20.38 17.30 2.87
C VAL A 140 19.22 17.15 1.89
N PHE A 141 19.43 17.43 0.61
CA PHE A 141 18.47 17.20 -0.45
C PHE A 141 18.86 15.97 -1.26
N ASN A 142 17.97 14.98 -1.29
CA ASN A 142 18.18 13.71 -2.02
C ASN A 142 19.58 13.09 -1.77
N GLY A 143 20.03 13.09 -0.49
CA GLY A 143 21.31 12.53 -0.08
C GLY A 143 22.53 13.42 -0.27
N ARG A 144 22.36 14.70 -0.67
CA ARG A 144 23.47 15.66 -0.86
C ARG A 144 23.28 16.92 -0.02
N PRO A 145 24.32 17.47 0.62
CA PRO A 145 24.23 18.76 1.31
C PRO A 145 23.73 19.86 0.37
N ALA A 146 22.83 20.70 0.84
CA ALA A 146 22.27 21.81 0.09
C ALA A 146 21.94 22.98 1.03
N GLN A 147 21.81 24.21 0.47
CA GLN A 147 21.28 25.39 1.16
C GLN A 147 19.90 25.77 0.62
N ASP A 148 19.63 25.40 -0.62
CA ASP A 148 18.32 25.51 -1.27
C ASP A 148 18.08 24.28 -2.16
N ALA A 149 16.81 24.02 -2.47
CA ALA A 149 16.40 22.99 -3.40
C ALA A 149 14.97 23.23 -3.89
N GLU A 150 14.70 22.84 -5.12
CA GLU A 150 13.33 22.75 -5.62
C GLU A 150 12.79 21.35 -5.40
N LEU A 151 11.63 21.25 -4.71
CA LEU A 151 10.94 19.99 -4.45
C LEU A 151 9.75 19.83 -5.38
N ARG A 152 9.73 18.74 -6.11
CA ARG A 152 8.61 18.38 -6.98
C ARG A 152 7.54 17.66 -6.16
N PRO A 153 6.27 17.99 -6.32
CA PRO A 153 5.18 17.27 -5.66
C PRO A 153 5.11 15.83 -6.16
N ASP A 154 4.63 14.94 -5.28
CA ASP A 154 4.37 13.53 -5.58
C ASP A 154 5.58 12.80 -6.21
N SER A 155 6.77 13.18 -5.79
CA SER A 155 8.05 12.61 -6.22
C SER A 155 8.81 12.01 -5.02
N ILE A 156 10.01 11.50 -5.28
CA ILE A 156 10.92 11.06 -4.22
C ILE A 156 11.71 12.21 -3.59
N ASP A 157 11.50 13.45 -4.06
CA ASP A 157 12.23 14.61 -3.56
C ASP A 157 11.91 14.84 -2.09
N GLN A 158 12.95 14.92 -1.29
CA GLN A 158 12.86 15.22 0.13
C GLN A 158 14.07 16.01 0.61
N VAL A 159 13.83 16.85 1.58
CA VAL A 159 14.89 17.48 2.37
C VAL A 159 14.92 16.88 3.75
N VAL A 160 16.10 16.65 4.27
CA VAL A 160 16.33 15.99 5.56
C VAL A 160 17.13 16.92 6.47
N LEU A 161 16.65 17.09 7.70
CA LEU A 161 17.30 17.78 8.81
C LEU A 161 17.37 16.80 9.99
N GLY A 162 18.51 16.17 10.23
CA GLY A 162 18.63 15.13 11.25
C GLY A 162 17.65 13.98 11.03
N ASP A 163 16.74 13.79 11.98
CA ASP A 163 15.71 12.74 11.91
C ASP A 163 14.40 13.19 11.24
N ILE A 164 14.30 14.45 10.82
CA ILE A 164 13.15 15.03 10.13
C ILE A 164 13.35 14.95 8.63
N ALA A 165 12.31 14.52 7.91
CA ALA A 165 12.23 14.60 6.46
C ALA A 165 10.99 15.39 6.04
N LEU A 166 11.15 16.32 5.11
CA LEU A 166 10.10 17.17 4.58
C LEU A 166 9.98 16.93 3.08
N MET A 167 8.75 16.77 2.59
CA MET A 167 8.44 16.52 1.18
C MET A 167 7.20 17.27 0.77
N VAL A 168 7.10 17.66 -0.50
CA VAL A 168 5.90 18.27 -1.05
C VAL A 168 4.87 17.19 -1.37
N HIS A 169 3.68 17.37 -0.86
CA HIS A 169 2.52 16.54 -1.16
C HIS A 169 1.41 17.39 -1.78
N ARG A 170 0.82 16.89 -2.86
CA ARG A 170 -0.33 17.49 -3.50
C ARG A 170 -1.60 16.69 -3.22
N SER A 171 -2.68 17.37 -2.87
CA SER A 171 -3.99 16.78 -2.66
C SER A 171 -5.03 17.62 -3.43
N GLY A 172 -5.56 17.09 -4.51
CA GLY A 172 -6.34 17.86 -5.47
C GLY A 172 -5.53 19.03 -6.02
N GLU A 173 -6.01 20.26 -5.80
CA GLU A 173 -5.33 21.48 -6.20
C GLU A 173 -4.47 22.11 -5.10
N ARG A 174 -4.49 21.53 -3.89
CA ARG A 174 -3.74 22.06 -2.73
C ARG A 174 -2.38 21.40 -2.60
N TYR A 175 -1.41 22.17 -2.14
CA TYR A 175 -0.05 21.72 -1.85
C TYR A 175 0.24 21.82 -0.36
N SER A 176 1.03 20.90 0.14
CA SER A 176 1.42 20.86 1.56
C SER A 176 2.84 20.34 1.73
N ILE A 177 3.43 20.64 2.88
CA ILE A 177 4.63 19.96 3.36
C ILE A 177 4.20 18.82 4.27
N ARG A 178 4.55 17.60 3.88
CA ARG A 178 4.43 16.41 4.73
C ARG A 178 5.71 16.25 5.53
N LEU A 179 5.57 16.25 6.84
CA LEU A 179 6.65 16.06 7.78
C LEU A 179 6.70 14.60 8.21
N ARG A 180 7.88 13.99 8.12
CA ARG A 180 8.20 12.72 8.75
C ARG A 180 9.20 12.96 9.87
N ASP A 181 8.98 12.29 10.99
CA ASP A 181 9.88 12.25 12.15
C ASP A 181 10.13 10.79 12.51
N LYS A 182 11.39 10.36 12.45
CA LYS A 182 11.78 9.00 12.87
C LYS A 182 11.43 8.73 14.33
N ASN A 183 11.32 9.79 15.14
CA ASN A 183 10.98 9.76 16.56
C ASN A 183 9.51 10.01 16.85
N SER A 184 8.62 9.95 15.85
CA SER A 184 7.21 10.27 15.98
C SER A 184 6.53 9.51 17.14
N LYS A 185 5.59 10.18 17.82
CA LYS A 185 4.80 9.57 18.90
C LYS A 185 3.96 8.40 18.39
N LEU A 186 3.45 8.47 17.15
CA LEU A 186 2.69 7.40 16.53
C LEU A 186 3.52 6.11 16.39
N ARG A 187 4.78 6.24 15.97
CA ARG A 187 5.69 5.11 15.84
C ARG A 187 6.07 4.51 17.20
N LYS A 188 6.35 5.38 18.19
CA LYS A 188 6.74 4.95 19.55
C LYS A 188 5.61 4.23 20.27
N ASN A 189 4.37 4.70 20.09
CA ASN A 189 3.17 4.19 20.79
C ASN A 189 2.39 3.18 19.95
N PHE A 190 2.96 2.67 18.87
CA PHE A 190 2.26 1.73 18.01
C PHE A 190 2.09 0.37 18.69
N ALA A 191 0.83 -0.03 18.95
CA ALA A 191 0.47 -1.24 19.68
C ALA A 191 0.44 -2.53 18.83
N GLY A 192 0.75 -2.44 17.52
CA GLY A 192 0.62 -3.54 16.59
C GLY A 192 -0.73 -3.57 15.87
N LEU A 193 -0.88 -4.48 14.92
CA LEU A 193 -2.08 -4.65 14.12
C LEU A 193 -2.88 -5.86 14.57
N HIS A 194 -4.19 -5.77 14.43
CA HIS A 194 -5.12 -6.87 14.67
C HIS A 194 -5.76 -7.31 13.36
N TRP A 195 -5.97 -8.61 13.21
CA TRP A 195 -6.42 -9.23 11.98
C TRP A 195 -7.55 -10.21 12.24
N PHE A 196 -8.44 -10.36 11.27
CA PHE A 196 -9.30 -11.53 11.24
C PHE A 196 -8.45 -12.81 11.14
N PRO A 197 -8.96 -13.97 11.65
CA PRO A 197 -8.34 -15.26 11.37
C PRO A 197 -8.17 -15.47 9.87
N VAL A 198 -7.09 -16.13 9.46
CA VAL A 198 -6.88 -16.46 8.04
C VAL A 198 -7.89 -17.50 7.60
N ASP A 199 -8.65 -17.18 6.55
CA ASP A 199 -9.64 -18.06 5.95
C ASP A 199 -9.43 -18.08 4.43
N GLU A 200 -9.07 -19.25 3.89
CA GLU A 200 -8.74 -19.43 2.46
C GLU A 200 -9.93 -19.13 1.54
N SER A 201 -11.18 -19.20 2.03
CA SER A 201 -12.37 -18.87 1.27
C SER A 201 -12.43 -17.40 0.81
N TYR A 202 -11.65 -16.53 1.44
CA TYR A 202 -11.48 -15.12 1.08
C TYR A 202 -10.31 -14.87 0.11
N ARG A 203 -9.60 -15.91 -0.31
CA ARG A 203 -8.65 -15.86 -1.42
C ARG A 203 -9.36 -16.30 -2.69
N VAL A 204 -9.74 -15.36 -3.55
CA VAL A 204 -10.53 -15.62 -4.73
C VAL A 204 -9.76 -15.34 -6.02
N THR A 205 -10.09 -16.11 -7.06
CA THR A 205 -9.62 -15.86 -8.41
C THR A 205 -10.61 -14.96 -9.12
N GLY A 206 -10.12 -13.86 -9.70
CA GLY A 206 -10.92 -12.92 -10.47
C GLY A 206 -10.45 -12.83 -11.91
N LYS A 207 -11.32 -12.30 -12.78
CA LYS A 207 -11.02 -11.96 -14.16
C LYS A 207 -10.88 -10.44 -14.27
N PHE A 208 -9.72 -9.95 -14.69
CA PHE A 208 -9.51 -8.55 -15.03
C PHE A 208 -10.13 -8.24 -16.39
N VAL A 209 -10.94 -7.20 -16.44
CA VAL A 209 -11.56 -6.66 -17.65
C VAL A 209 -11.06 -5.22 -17.81
N PRO A 210 -10.09 -5.00 -18.71
CA PRO A 210 -9.62 -3.63 -18.98
C PRO A 210 -10.72 -2.84 -19.68
N TYR A 211 -10.77 -1.52 -19.44
CA TYR A 211 -11.53 -0.62 -20.28
C TYR A 211 -10.76 -0.37 -21.59
N ASP A 212 -11.48 -0.12 -22.68
CA ASP A 212 -10.87 0.21 -23.99
C ASP A 212 -9.94 1.43 -23.87
N GLN A 213 -10.33 2.39 -23.02
CA GLN A 213 -9.50 3.48 -22.54
C GLN A 213 -9.74 3.67 -21.04
N PRO A 214 -8.69 3.98 -20.25
CA PRO A 214 -8.88 4.25 -18.83
C PRO A 214 -9.98 5.29 -18.59
N ARG A 215 -10.91 5.00 -17.69
CA ARG A 215 -12.06 5.85 -17.39
C ARG A 215 -11.65 6.96 -16.41
N PRO A 216 -11.83 8.25 -16.75
CA PRO A 216 -11.59 9.32 -15.78
C PRO A 216 -12.65 9.30 -14.69
N VAL A 217 -12.21 9.43 -13.45
CA VAL A 217 -13.09 9.53 -12.28
C VAL A 217 -12.62 10.62 -11.33
N GLU A 218 -13.56 11.18 -10.61
CA GLU A 218 -13.29 12.10 -9.51
C GLU A 218 -13.58 11.37 -8.20
N ILE A 219 -12.58 11.25 -7.34
CA ILE A 219 -12.66 10.58 -6.05
C ILE A 219 -12.39 11.60 -4.97
N GLN A 220 -13.24 11.65 -3.96
CA GLN A 220 -12.97 12.44 -2.75
C GLN A 220 -11.98 11.71 -1.85
N ASN A 221 -11.18 12.48 -1.13
CA ASN A 221 -10.33 11.98 -0.06
C ASN A 221 -10.84 12.44 1.33
N LEU A 222 -10.21 11.94 2.38
CA LEU A 222 -10.58 12.29 3.76
C LEU A 222 -10.27 13.74 4.15
N ALA A 223 -9.42 14.45 3.40
CA ALA A 223 -9.15 15.87 3.59
C ALA A 223 -10.17 16.78 2.88
N GLY A 224 -11.19 16.19 2.23
CA GLY A 224 -12.24 16.90 1.49
C GLY A 224 -11.84 17.32 0.08
N ASP A 225 -10.66 16.95 -0.39
CA ASP A 225 -10.22 17.27 -1.75
C ASP A 225 -10.79 16.28 -2.77
N THR A 226 -11.02 16.77 -3.98
CA THR A 226 -11.35 15.94 -5.13
C THR A 226 -10.09 15.59 -5.91
N ILE A 227 -9.84 14.30 -6.07
CA ILE A 227 -8.70 13.77 -6.83
C ILE A 227 -9.22 13.27 -8.17
N LYS A 228 -8.64 13.76 -9.25
CA LYS A 228 -8.87 13.25 -10.62
C LYS A 228 -7.91 12.10 -10.88
N THR A 229 -8.44 10.92 -11.16
CA THR A 229 -7.65 9.72 -11.46
C THR A 229 -8.26 8.96 -12.63
N TRP A 230 -7.60 7.90 -13.05
CA TRP A 230 -7.99 7.09 -14.20
C TRP A 230 -8.11 5.64 -13.77
N ILE A 231 -9.30 5.07 -13.93
CA ILE A 231 -9.56 3.66 -13.65
C ILE A 231 -9.24 2.83 -14.89
N PRO A 232 -8.25 1.93 -14.86
CA PRO A 232 -7.80 1.16 -16.02
C PRO A 232 -8.77 0.02 -16.39
N GLY A 233 -9.60 -0.43 -15.45
CA GLY A 233 -10.50 -1.55 -15.61
C GLY A 233 -11.02 -2.05 -14.28
N TYR A 234 -11.65 -3.20 -14.28
CA TYR A 234 -12.21 -3.83 -13.09
C TYR A 234 -11.92 -5.33 -13.05
N VAL A 235 -12.01 -5.91 -11.85
CA VAL A 235 -11.94 -7.36 -11.64
C VAL A 235 -13.34 -7.87 -11.27
N THR A 236 -13.81 -8.92 -11.97
CA THR A 236 -14.98 -9.70 -11.57
C THR A 236 -14.53 -10.94 -10.82
N PHE A 237 -15.22 -11.30 -9.76
CA PHE A 237 -14.92 -12.48 -8.94
C PHE A 237 -16.17 -13.00 -8.25
N THR A 238 -16.16 -14.28 -7.88
CA THR A 238 -17.22 -14.91 -7.09
C THR A 238 -16.75 -15.07 -5.65
N LEU A 239 -17.55 -14.60 -4.69
CA LEU A 239 -17.30 -14.78 -3.27
C LEU A 239 -18.57 -15.34 -2.62
N HIS A 240 -18.46 -16.46 -1.90
CA HIS A 240 -19.56 -17.17 -1.26
C HIS A 240 -20.76 -17.40 -2.21
N GLY A 241 -20.46 -17.80 -3.45
CA GLY A 241 -21.46 -18.13 -4.48
C GLY A 241 -22.18 -16.93 -5.10
N LYS A 242 -21.72 -15.70 -4.87
CA LYS A 242 -22.25 -14.47 -5.50
C LYS A 242 -21.16 -13.74 -6.25
N ASP A 243 -21.54 -13.15 -7.38
CA ASP A 243 -20.63 -12.40 -8.22
C ASP A 243 -20.52 -10.96 -7.78
N TYR A 244 -19.31 -10.45 -7.78
CA TYR A 244 -18.93 -9.08 -7.43
C TYR A 244 -17.96 -8.51 -8.44
N ARG A 245 -17.78 -7.19 -8.40
CA ARG A 245 -16.72 -6.52 -9.14
C ARG A 245 -16.05 -5.46 -8.27
N LEU A 246 -14.78 -5.20 -8.54
CA LEU A 246 -14.01 -4.09 -7.99
C LEU A 246 -13.29 -3.35 -9.12
N GLU A 247 -13.41 -2.04 -9.14
CA GLU A 247 -12.64 -1.19 -10.03
C GLU A 247 -11.23 -0.99 -9.47
N ALA A 248 -10.22 -1.15 -10.32
CA ALA A 248 -8.84 -0.96 -9.92
C ALA A 248 -8.55 0.54 -9.77
N SER A 249 -8.14 0.97 -8.59
CA SER A 249 -7.76 2.36 -8.30
C SER A 249 -6.45 2.75 -8.99
N SER A 250 -5.55 1.79 -9.17
CA SER A 250 -4.32 1.92 -9.95
C SER A 250 -3.91 0.58 -10.57
N SER A 251 -3.11 0.65 -11.63
CA SER A 251 -2.49 -0.54 -12.25
C SER A 251 -1.17 -0.14 -12.87
N ASP A 252 -0.12 -0.87 -12.54
CA ASP A 252 1.22 -0.70 -13.09
C ASP A 252 1.97 -2.04 -13.21
N ALA A 253 3.27 -2.00 -13.47
CA ALA A 253 4.10 -3.19 -13.60
C ALA A 253 4.27 -3.98 -12.29
N GLN A 254 3.96 -3.39 -11.13
CA GLN A 254 4.02 -4.04 -9.82
C GLN A 254 2.70 -4.71 -9.44
N GLY A 255 1.56 -4.29 -10.03
CA GLY A 255 0.25 -4.88 -9.78
C GLY A 255 -0.88 -3.88 -9.83
N MET A 256 -1.99 -4.24 -9.18
CA MET A 256 -3.17 -3.38 -9.07
C MET A 256 -3.50 -3.14 -7.60
N GLU A 257 -3.99 -1.95 -7.31
CA GLU A 257 -4.55 -1.57 -6.01
C GLU A 257 -6.06 -1.40 -6.13
N PHE A 258 -6.78 -1.88 -5.12
CA PHE A 258 -8.22 -1.72 -4.99
C PHE A 258 -8.54 -1.03 -3.67
N VAL A 259 -9.24 0.11 -3.75
CA VAL A 259 -9.81 0.80 -2.60
C VAL A 259 -11.29 0.42 -2.53
N PHE A 260 -11.71 -0.17 -1.40
CA PHE A 260 -13.08 -0.69 -1.26
C PHE A 260 -13.67 -0.48 0.13
N ARG A 261 -14.97 -0.68 0.25
CA ARG A 261 -15.71 -0.86 1.50
C ARG A 261 -16.60 -2.08 1.38
N ASP A 262 -16.84 -2.70 2.52
CA ASP A 262 -17.76 -3.83 2.64
C ASP A 262 -18.67 -3.66 3.89
N MET A 263 -19.46 -4.64 4.23
CA MET A 263 -20.40 -4.54 5.37
C MET A 263 -19.74 -4.66 6.75
N THR A 264 -18.42 -4.93 6.82
CA THR A 264 -17.64 -4.87 8.06
C THR A 264 -17.15 -3.45 8.37
N SER A 265 -17.09 -2.56 7.34
CA SER A 265 -16.57 -1.20 7.46
C SER A 265 -17.36 -0.35 8.46
N GLY A 266 -16.67 0.20 9.45
CA GLY A 266 -17.24 0.98 10.54
C GLY A 266 -17.83 0.15 11.68
N LYS A 267 -17.65 -1.17 11.62
CA LYS A 267 -18.00 -2.12 12.69
C LYS A 267 -16.74 -2.81 13.19
N GLU A 268 -16.24 -3.75 12.42
CA GLU A 268 -15.02 -4.51 12.74
C GLU A 268 -13.78 -3.97 12.03
N THR A 269 -13.96 -3.39 10.84
CA THR A 269 -12.87 -2.81 10.03
C THR A 269 -12.97 -1.29 9.93
N TYR A 270 -11.93 -0.65 9.46
CA TYR A 270 -11.86 0.81 9.35
C TYR A 270 -13.02 1.37 8.51
N SER A 271 -13.60 2.48 9.00
CA SER A 271 -14.87 2.98 8.46
C SER A 271 -14.78 3.60 7.07
N ALA A 272 -13.64 4.22 6.72
CA ALA A 272 -13.55 5.00 5.49
C ALA A 272 -13.29 4.13 4.25
N SER A 273 -12.33 3.23 4.34
CA SER A 273 -11.93 2.34 3.24
C SER A 273 -11.02 1.21 3.72
N ARG A 274 -10.85 0.20 2.89
CA ARG A 274 -9.87 -0.88 2.99
C ARG A 274 -9.15 -0.98 1.66
N PHE A 275 -7.91 -1.40 1.69
CA PHE A 275 -7.07 -1.57 0.51
C PHE A 275 -6.75 -3.05 0.33
N VAL A 276 -6.65 -3.50 -0.90
CA VAL A 276 -6.09 -4.80 -1.25
C VAL A 276 -5.26 -4.66 -2.53
N ASP A 277 -4.05 -5.18 -2.48
CA ASP A 277 -3.12 -5.19 -3.60
C ASP A 277 -3.07 -6.56 -4.25
N THR A 278 -2.83 -6.58 -5.55
CA THR A 278 -2.63 -7.81 -6.31
C THR A 278 -1.38 -7.72 -7.17
N ALA A 279 -0.84 -8.88 -7.55
CA ALA A 279 0.13 -8.94 -8.64
C ALA A 279 -0.54 -8.47 -9.96
N PRO A 280 0.25 -8.09 -11.00
CA PRO A 280 -0.28 -7.81 -12.32
C PRO A 280 -1.11 -8.99 -12.86
N PRO A 281 -2.18 -8.74 -13.64
CA PRO A 281 -2.95 -9.80 -14.28
C PRO A 281 -2.05 -10.70 -15.12
N LYS A 282 -2.22 -12.02 -14.98
CA LYS A 282 -1.59 -13.00 -15.85
C LYS A 282 -2.67 -13.66 -16.70
N ASP A 283 -2.60 -13.49 -18.00
CA ASP A 283 -3.61 -13.98 -18.94
C ASP A 283 -5.05 -13.53 -18.59
N GLY A 284 -5.17 -12.29 -18.08
CA GLY A 284 -6.43 -11.73 -17.62
C GLY A 284 -6.91 -12.25 -16.25
N VAL A 285 -6.14 -13.11 -15.59
CA VAL A 285 -6.47 -13.69 -14.28
C VAL A 285 -5.76 -12.92 -13.16
N VAL A 286 -6.47 -12.68 -12.07
CA VAL A 286 -6.00 -11.98 -10.86
C VAL A 286 -6.33 -12.81 -9.63
N SER A 287 -5.39 -12.92 -8.70
CA SER A 287 -5.66 -13.45 -7.36
C SER A 287 -5.93 -12.28 -6.41
N LEU A 288 -7.17 -12.19 -5.92
CA LEU A 288 -7.59 -11.28 -4.86
C LEU A 288 -7.55 -12.03 -3.53
N ASP A 289 -6.67 -11.61 -2.63
CA ASP A 289 -6.57 -12.21 -1.30
C ASP A 289 -7.00 -11.20 -0.24
N PHE A 290 -8.25 -11.29 0.19
CA PHE A 290 -8.78 -10.38 1.21
C PHE A 290 -8.19 -10.64 2.60
N ASN A 291 -7.49 -11.78 2.84
CA ASN A 291 -6.71 -11.97 4.06
C ASN A 291 -5.51 -11.01 4.17
N GLU A 292 -5.09 -10.45 3.02
CA GLU A 292 -4.10 -9.39 2.91
C GLU A 292 -4.73 -8.00 2.74
N ALA A 293 -6.05 -7.83 2.92
CA ALA A 293 -6.67 -6.51 2.93
C ALA A 293 -6.25 -5.73 4.18
N TYR A 294 -5.86 -4.47 4.00
CA TYR A 294 -5.28 -3.63 5.03
C TYR A 294 -5.95 -2.26 5.13
N ASN A 295 -5.74 -1.58 6.25
CA ASN A 295 -6.25 -0.23 6.46
C ASN A 295 -5.38 0.82 5.75
N PRO A 296 -5.98 1.88 5.19
CA PRO A 296 -5.21 3.02 4.69
C PRO A 296 -4.45 3.72 5.82
N PRO A 297 -3.39 4.49 5.51
CA PRO A 297 -2.61 5.23 6.48
C PRO A 297 -3.43 6.12 7.43
N CYS A 298 -4.58 6.62 6.97
CA CYS A 298 -5.48 7.46 7.78
C CYS A 298 -6.12 6.72 8.97
N ALA A 299 -6.08 5.39 8.98
CA ALA A 299 -6.53 4.62 10.13
C ALA A 299 -5.60 4.77 11.34
N TYR A 300 -4.34 5.09 11.09
CA TYR A 300 -3.29 5.23 12.11
C TYR A 300 -2.89 6.68 12.35
N ASN A 301 -3.07 7.55 11.34
CA ASN A 301 -2.38 8.82 11.25
C ASN A 301 -3.29 9.92 10.70
N PRO A 302 -3.53 11.03 11.44
CA PRO A 302 -4.39 12.13 11.00
C PRO A 302 -3.78 13.01 9.91
N TYR A 303 -2.48 12.85 9.59
CA TYR A 303 -1.75 13.67 8.64
C TYR A 303 -1.70 13.07 7.23
N THR A 304 -2.73 12.34 6.84
CA THR A 304 -2.81 11.65 5.55
C THR A 304 -4.11 11.96 4.83
N THR A 305 -4.10 11.85 3.49
CA THR A 305 -5.19 12.28 2.61
C THR A 305 -5.71 11.09 1.79
N CYS A 306 -6.09 10.00 2.46
CA CYS A 306 -6.45 8.74 1.78
C CYS A 306 -7.72 8.87 0.94
N PRO A 307 -7.78 8.23 -0.25
CA PRO A 307 -8.96 8.25 -1.09
C PRO A 307 -10.10 7.46 -0.46
N LEU A 308 -11.32 7.90 -0.74
CA LEU A 308 -12.52 7.14 -0.49
C LEU A 308 -12.79 6.19 -1.68
N PRO A 309 -13.40 5.01 -1.43
CA PRO A 309 -13.72 4.10 -2.52
C PRO A 309 -14.80 4.68 -3.44
N PRO A 310 -14.67 4.49 -4.76
CA PRO A 310 -15.73 4.84 -5.68
C PRO A 310 -17.01 4.07 -5.34
N PRO A 311 -18.19 4.55 -5.75
CA PRO A 311 -19.46 3.90 -5.43
C PRO A 311 -19.53 2.42 -5.81
N GLU A 312 -18.88 2.04 -6.92
CA GLU A 312 -18.82 0.69 -7.45
C GLU A 312 -18.06 -0.28 -6.53
N ASN A 313 -17.10 0.24 -5.75
CA ASN A 313 -16.29 -0.53 -4.81
C ASN A 313 -16.90 -0.61 -3.40
N ARG A 314 -18.18 -0.29 -3.25
CA ARG A 314 -18.93 -0.48 -1.99
C ARG A 314 -19.68 -1.81 -2.05
N LEU A 315 -19.01 -2.86 -1.61
CA LEU A 315 -19.50 -4.23 -1.70
C LEU A 315 -20.60 -4.51 -0.65
N ARG A 316 -21.72 -5.07 -1.09
CA ARG A 316 -22.84 -5.48 -0.20
C ARG A 316 -22.63 -6.92 0.31
N VAL A 317 -21.50 -7.17 0.90
CA VAL A 317 -21.09 -8.45 1.50
C VAL A 317 -20.22 -8.17 2.71
N ARG A 318 -20.18 -9.07 3.67
CA ARG A 318 -19.21 -9.06 4.76
C ARG A 318 -17.94 -9.77 4.30
N ILE A 319 -16.80 -9.11 4.40
CA ILE A 319 -15.48 -9.70 4.13
C ILE A 319 -14.75 -9.76 5.48
N GLU A 320 -14.99 -10.84 6.20
CA GLU A 320 -14.40 -11.10 7.53
C GLU A 320 -12.98 -11.66 7.42
N ALA A 321 -12.16 -10.93 6.67
CA ALA A 321 -10.76 -11.24 6.40
C ALA A 321 -9.93 -9.95 6.38
N GLY A 322 -8.62 -10.03 6.57
CA GLY A 322 -7.70 -8.89 6.56
C GLY A 322 -7.67 -8.14 7.89
N GLU A 323 -7.24 -6.90 7.86
CA GLU A 323 -6.97 -6.05 9.02
C GLU A 323 -8.26 -5.52 9.67
N LEU A 324 -8.33 -5.60 11.00
CA LEU A 324 -9.37 -4.99 11.82
C LEU A 324 -9.14 -3.49 11.99
N ALA A 325 -10.16 -2.76 12.43
CA ALA A 325 -10.02 -1.33 12.75
C ALA A 325 -8.91 -1.13 13.80
N TYR A 326 -7.99 -0.20 13.49
CA TYR A 326 -6.94 0.16 14.44
C TYR A 326 -7.56 0.84 15.67
N LYS A 327 -7.21 0.36 16.83
CA LYS A 327 -7.61 0.98 18.10
C LYS A 327 -6.47 1.88 18.55
N HIS A 328 -6.71 3.19 18.56
CA HIS A 328 -5.80 4.10 19.24
C HIS A 328 -5.89 3.80 20.74
N ASP A 329 -4.78 3.47 21.38
CA ASP A 329 -4.71 3.53 22.84
C ASP A 329 -4.90 4.98 23.24
N HIS A 330 -6.11 5.33 23.59
CA HIS A 330 -6.38 6.56 24.34
C HIS A 330 -5.83 6.29 25.73
N GLY A 331 -4.54 6.59 25.94
CA GLY A 331 -3.95 6.59 27.27
C GLY A 331 -4.85 7.45 28.17
N THR A 332 -5.50 6.80 29.12
CA THR A 332 -6.25 7.39 30.22
C THR A 332 -5.32 8.27 31.08
#